data_2fdbf2539389f7c58671c11c191c7950
#
_entry.id   2fdbf2539389f7c58671c11c191c7950
#
_cell.length_a   1.000
_cell.length_b   1.000
_cell.length_c   1.000
_cell.angle_alpha   90.00
_cell.angle_beta   90.00
_cell.angle_gamma   90.00
#
_symmetry.space_group_name_H-M   'P 1'
#
loop_
_entity.id
_entity.type
_entity.pdbx_description
1 polymer ?
#
loop_
_entity_poly.entity_id
_entity_poly.type
_entity_poly.pdbx_seq_one_letter_code
_entity_poly.pdbx_strand_id
1 'polypeptide(L)'
;MTHEIPMTIRGRFFSTGTKILFGIMSAGLLAYLYRLIFGLQAATNLDNQYPWGLWIAVDVATGVALAAGGFTTAALVEIFHKEKYHVVTRPALLTAMLGYTFVVIGLLADLGRYYNVWHPMLPSMWQGNSVLFEVGICVMIYLTVLYIEFMPVVFERFRGIINLPGMLKTLNAPAEKFLAFADRNLKKVLFLFIIAGVVLSSLHQSSLGNLMVIAPSKMHPLWYTPILPLLFLLSAVAVGFPMVIFESLLASRSFKMPPEKKTLASLARYVPIFLGLYLAVKVADLTIREAWPYLLEGSIQSLMFSLEIGAGVIVPMTMLLIPKVRNSILGLFV
;
A
#
# COMPACT_ATOMS: atom_id res chain seq x y z
N MET A 1 -30.08 -8.69 -13.87
CA MET A 1 -29.06 -9.16 -12.92
C MET A 1 -29.67 -9.04 -11.54
N THR A 2 -29.99 -10.15 -10.91
CA THR A 2 -30.45 -10.21 -9.53
C THR A 2 -29.30 -9.74 -8.65
N HIS A 3 -29.46 -8.60 -7.97
CA HIS A 3 -28.53 -8.12 -6.96
C HIS A 3 -28.56 -9.09 -5.78
N GLU A 4 -27.66 -10.09 -5.81
CA GLU A 4 -27.41 -10.89 -4.61
C GLU A 4 -26.81 -9.96 -3.55
N ILE A 5 -27.55 -9.77 -2.46
CA ILE A 5 -27.07 -9.01 -1.30
C ILE A 5 -25.86 -9.77 -0.76
N PRO A 6 -24.67 -9.12 -0.65
CA PRO A 6 -23.47 -9.79 -0.16
C PRO A 6 -23.74 -10.36 1.23
N MET A 7 -23.63 -11.68 1.37
CA MET A 7 -23.84 -12.34 2.65
C MET A 7 -22.70 -12.01 3.61
N THR A 8 -23.05 -11.59 4.83
CA THR A 8 -22.06 -11.34 5.88
C THR A 8 -21.45 -12.66 6.33
N ILE A 9 -20.13 -12.71 6.41
CA ILE A 9 -19.39 -13.86 6.93
C ILE A 9 -19.66 -13.95 8.42
N ARG A 10 -20.29 -15.06 8.86
CA ARG A 10 -20.56 -15.34 10.28
C ARG A 10 -19.29 -15.96 10.89
N GLY A 11 -18.51 -15.19 11.62
CA GLY A 11 -17.35 -15.64 12.36
C GLY A 11 -17.34 -15.08 13.79
N ARG A 12 -16.61 -15.74 14.72
CA ARG A 12 -16.35 -15.16 16.04
C ARG A 12 -15.33 -14.04 15.88
N PHE A 13 -15.77 -12.78 16.08
CA PHE A 13 -14.88 -11.61 16.01
C PHE A 13 -13.74 -11.71 17.05
N PHE A 14 -14.02 -12.10 18.28
CA PHE A 14 -13.03 -12.28 19.35
C PHE A 14 -12.43 -13.69 19.36
N SER A 15 -11.60 -14.01 18.35
CA SER A 15 -10.72 -15.17 18.38
C SER A 15 -9.48 -14.89 19.25
N THR A 16 -8.69 -15.93 19.60
CA THR A 16 -7.42 -15.76 20.34
C THR A 16 -6.46 -14.82 19.60
N GLY A 17 -6.34 -14.96 18.26
CA GLY A 17 -5.51 -14.09 17.44
C GLY A 17 -5.99 -12.64 17.46
N THR A 18 -7.32 -12.40 17.36
CA THR A 18 -7.89 -11.03 17.43
C THR A 18 -7.64 -10.39 18.79
N LYS A 19 -7.72 -11.15 19.90
CA LYS A 19 -7.41 -10.64 21.24
C LYS A 19 -5.95 -10.24 21.39
N ILE A 20 -5.02 -11.03 20.84
CA ILE A 20 -3.58 -10.71 20.83
C ILE A 20 -3.34 -9.42 20.03
N LEU A 21 -3.89 -9.33 18.81
CA LEU A 21 -3.80 -8.12 17.99
C LEU A 21 -4.38 -6.90 18.70
N PHE A 22 -5.51 -7.04 19.36
CA PHE A 22 -6.12 -5.96 20.15
C PHE A 22 -5.23 -5.52 21.31
N GLY A 23 -4.55 -6.45 21.98
CA GLY A 23 -3.56 -6.14 23.01
C GLY A 23 -2.37 -5.34 22.47
N ILE A 24 -1.82 -5.77 21.32
CA ILE A 24 -0.72 -5.06 20.65
C ILE A 24 -1.17 -3.66 20.21
N MET A 25 -2.35 -3.54 19.60
CA MET A 25 -2.91 -2.24 19.19
C MET A 25 -3.13 -1.30 20.38
N SER A 26 -3.58 -1.83 21.52
CA SER A 26 -3.78 -1.04 22.75
C SER A 26 -2.44 -0.52 23.29
N ALA A 27 -1.41 -1.37 23.31
CA ALA A 27 -0.06 -0.94 23.70
C ALA A 27 0.49 0.12 22.75
N GLY A 28 0.32 -0.06 21.43
CA GLY A 28 0.69 0.94 20.43
C GLY A 28 -0.04 2.26 20.60
N LEU A 29 -1.35 2.22 20.90
CA LEU A 29 -2.14 3.42 21.17
C LEU A 29 -1.64 4.16 22.42
N LEU A 30 -1.29 3.46 23.48
CA LEU A 30 -0.72 4.06 24.70
C LEU A 30 0.63 4.75 24.39
N ALA A 31 1.51 4.10 23.62
CA ALA A 31 2.76 4.68 23.18
C ALA A 31 2.54 5.93 22.30
N TYR A 32 1.55 5.87 21.41
CA TYR A 32 1.17 6.99 20.58
C TYR A 32 0.64 8.19 21.40
N LEU A 33 -0.22 7.93 22.39
CA LEU A 33 -0.72 8.97 23.31
C LEU A 33 0.41 9.57 24.15
N TYR A 34 1.34 8.74 24.64
CA TYR A 34 2.53 9.22 25.34
C TYR A 34 3.34 10.17 24.45
N ARG A 35 3.56 9.80 23.18
CA ARG A 35 4.26 10.64 22.20
C ARG A 35 3.53 11.98 21.96
N LEU A 36 2.21 12.00 21.90
CA LEU A 36 1.42 13.23 21.71
C LEU A 36 1.53 14.19 22.90
N ILE A 37 1.62 13.66 24.12
CA ILE A 37 1.66 14.44 25.36
C ILE A 37 3.10 14.95 25.65
N PHE A 38 4.10 14.07 25.55
CA PHE A 38 5.47 14.38 25.95
C PHE A 38 6.40 14.76 24.79
N GLY A 39 5.90 14.65 23.55
CA GLY A 39 6.65 14.99 22.35
C GLY A 39 7.46 13.83 21.77
N LEU A 40 7.94 14.03 20.53
CA LEU A 40 8.62 13.00 19.75
C LEU A 40 9.95 12.57 20.38
N GLN A 41 10.77 13.52 20.83
CA GLN A 41 12.08 13.26 21.43
C GLN A 41 11.98 12.39 22.69
N ALA A 42 11.01 12.69 23.58
CA ALA A 42 10.82 11.93 24.81
C ALA A 42 10.38 10.48 24.55
N ALA A 43 9.63 10.25 23.48
CA ALA A 43 9.11 8.92 23.13
C ALA A 43 10.10 8.08 22.31
N THR A 44 11.02 8.70 21.55
CA THR A 44 11.78 8.02 20.51
C THR A 44 13.26 8.31 20.51
N ASN A 45 13.72 9.27 21.29
CA ASN A 45 15.09 9.79 21.29
C ASN A 45 15.55 10.39 19.93
N LEU A 46 14.59 10.74 19.05
CA LEU A 46 14.90 11.45 17.81
C LEU A 46 15.21 12.93 18.09
N ASP A 47 16.11 13.50 17.31
CA ASP A 47 16.51 14.89 17.37
C ASP A 47 16.67 15.50 15.97
N ASN A 48 17.17 16.74 15.90
CA ASN A 48 17.36 17.43 14.61
C ASN A 48 18.49 16.82 13.75
N GLN A 49 19.41 16.06 14.34
CA GLN A 49 20.48 15.37 13.60
C GLN A 49 20.02 14.01 13.09
N TYR A 50 19.13 13.34 13.84
CA TYR A 50 18.53 12.05 13.52
C TYR A 50 17.00 12.18 13.53
N PRO A 51 16.42 12.85 12.50
CA PRO A 51 15.00 13.19 12.50
C PRO A 51 14.08 12.01 12.16
N TRP A 52 14.62 10.89 11.63
CA TRP A 52 13.85 9.73 11.21
C TRP A 52 14.28 8.47 11.96
N GLY A 53 13.29 7.74 12.47
CA GLY A 53 13.49 6.42 13.06
C GLY A 53 13.52 5.31 12.00
N LEU A 54 14.02 4.14 12.38
CA LEU A 54 14.06 2.96 11.50
C LEU A 54 12.66 2.51 11.06
N TRP A 55 11.62 2.81 11.83
CA TRP A 55 10.23 2.46 11.50
C TRP A 55 9.70 3.18 10.26
N ILE A 56 10.26 4.31 9.84
CA ILE A 56 9.92 4.97 8.57
C ILE A 56 10.12 4.02 7.37
N ALA A 57 11.13 3.15 7.43
CA ALA A 57 11.33 2.14 6.39
C ALA A 57 10.22 1.09 6.37
N VAL A 58 9.60 0.82 7.52
CA VAL A 58 8.54 -0.19 7.64
C VAL A 58 7.17 0.43 7.35
N ASP A 59 6.79 1.49 8.04
CA ASP A 59 5.44 2.07 7.94
C ASP A 59 5.25 2.89 6.67
N VAL A 60 6.20 3.72 6.27
CA VAL A 60 6.09 4.54 5.06
C VAL A 60 6.63 3.79 3.84
N ALA A 61 7.93 3.46 3.78
CA ALA A 61 8.52 2.91 2.56
C ALA A 61 7.97 1.50 2.21
N THR A 62 7.89 0.59 3.18
CA THR A 62 7.36 -0.76 2.96
C THR A 62 5.83 -0.76 2.91
N GLY A 63 5.15 -0.05 3.82
CA GLY A 63 3.69 0.01 3.88
C GLY A 63 3.07 0.55 2.60
N VAL A 64 3.64 1.61 2.03
CA VAL A 64 3.21 2.19 0.75
C VAL A 64 3.44 1.22 -0.40
N ALA A 65 4.60 0.54 -0.44
CA ALA A 65 4.89 -0.46 -1.49
C ALA A 65 3.93 -1.66 -1.42
N LEU A 66 3.63 -2.18 -0.22
CA LEU A 66 2.66 -3.27 -0.05
C LEU A 66 1.24 -2.86 -0.46
N ALA A 67 0.84 -1.62 -0.21
CA ALA A 67 -0.44 -1.08 -0.65
C ALA A 67 -0.55 -0.91 -2.19
N ALA A 68 0.56 -1.07 -2.92
CA ALA A 68 0.59 -1.02 -4.39
C ALA A 68 -0.29 -2.09 -5.07
N GLY A 69 -0.66 -3.16 -4.35
CA GLY A 69 -1.61 -4.18 -4.83
C GLY A 69 -2.93 -3.61 -5.34
N GLY A 70 -3.41 -2.53 -4.72
CA GLY A 70 -4.63 -1.85 -5.14
C GLY A 70 -4.54 -1.28 -6.55
N PHE A 71 -3.57 -0.41 -6.80
CA PHE A 71 -3.45 0.26 -8.11
C PHE A 71 -2.98 -0.68 -9.22
N THR A 72 -2.09 -1.65 -8.93
CA THR A 72 -1.65 -2.63 -9.93
C THR A 72 -2.79 -3.52 -10.39
N THR A 73 -3.67 -3.93 -9.46
CA THR A 73 -4.86 -4.73 -9.78
C THR A 73 -5.90 -3.88 -10.51
N ALA A 74 -6.15 -2.64 -10.06
CA ALA A 74 -7.04 -1.71 -10.73
C ALA A 74 -6.57 -1.43 -12.18
N ALA A 75 -5.27 -1.21 -12.39
CA ALA A 75 -4.71 -1.04 -13.72
C ALA A 75 -4.93 -2.27 -14.60
N LEU A 76 -4.72 -3.50 -14.08
CA LEU A 76 -4.95 -4.74 -14.84
C LEU A 76 -6.41 -4.88 -15.27
N VAL A 77 -7.36 -4.55 -14.40
CA VAL A 77 -8.79 -4.76 -14.66
C VAL A 77 -9.36 -3.64 -15.53
N GLU A 78 -9.15 -2.39 -15.13
CA GLU A 78 -9.84 -1.25 -15.71
C GLU A 78 -9.11 -0.66 -16.93
N ILE A 79 -7.75 -0.66 -16.91
CA ILE A 79 -6.97 -0.10 -18.03
C ILE A 79 -6.64 -1.19 -19.05
N PHE A 80 -6.17 -2.36 -18.59
CA PHE A 80 -5.80 -3.47 -19.50
C PHE A 80 -6.96 -4.44 -19.78
N HIS A 81 -8.16 -4.16 -19.27
CA HIS A 81 -9.40 -4.93 -19.50
C HIS A 81 -9.27 -6.43 -19.23
N LYS A 82 -8.53 -6.80 -18.16
CA LYS A 82 -8.35 -8.20 -17.74
C LYS A 82 -9.42 -8.59 -16.72
N GLU A 83 -10.69 -8.68 -17.14
CA GLU A 83 -11.87 -8.94 -16.30
C GLU A 83 -11.75 -10.13 -15.34
N LYS A 84 -10.95 -11.16 -15.70
CA LYS A 84 -10.74 -12.35 -14.87
C LYS A 84 -10.16 -12.02 -13.47
N TYR A 85 -9.54 -10.84 -13.28
CA TYR A 85 -8.99 -10.40 -12.00
C TYR A 85 -9.96 -9.55 -11.19
N HIS A 86 -11.15 -9.27 -11.70
CA HIS A 86 -12.15 -8.44 -11.01
C HIS A 86 -12.49 -8.97 -9.59
N VAL A 87 -12.43 -10.29 -9.39
CA VAL A 87 -12.69 -10.93 -8.08
C VAL A 87 -11.74 -10.44 -6.99
N VAL A 88 -10.48 -10.15 -7.33
CA VAL A 88 -9.47 -9.69 -6.36
C VAL A 88 -9.36 -8.17 -6.26
N THR A 89 -10.08 -7.40 -7.08
CA THR A 89 -10.02 -5.93 -7.09
C THR A 89 -10.55 -5.32 -5.78
N ARG A 90 -11.71 -5.79 -5.30
CA ARG A 90 -12.33 -5.25 -4.07
C ARG A 90 -11.46 -5.48 -2.82
N PRO A 91 -10.94 -6.71 -2.55
CA PRO A 91 -9.98 -6.92 -1.47
C PRO A 91 -8.73 -6.06 -1.62
N ALA A 92 -8.12 -6.04 -2.80
CA ALA A 92 -6.92 -5.25 -3.06
C ALA A 92 -7.13 -3.75 -2.83
N LEU A 93 -8.27 -3.19 -3.24
CA LEU A 93 -8.64 -1.80 -2.98
C LEU A 93 -8.83 -1.53 -1.49
N LEU A 94 -9.47 -2.46 -0.76
CA LEU A 94 -9.63 -2.35 0.70
C LEU A 94 -8.27 -2.34 1.41
N THR A 95 -7.37 -3.24 1.02
CA THR A 95 -6.01 -3.30 1.59
C THR A 95 -5.22 -2.04 1.27
N ALA A 96 -5.31 -1.52 0.04
CA ALA A 96 -4.66 -0.27 -0.31
C ALA A 96 -5.20 0.91 0.53
N MET A 97 -6.52 1.04 0.65
CA MET A 97 -7.15 2.09 1.45
C MET A 97 -6.75 2.01 2.93
N LEU A 98 -6.81 0.82 3.53
CA LEU A 98 -6.41 0.63 4.93
C LEU A 98 -4.89 0.81 5.10
N GLY A 99 -4.08 0.28 4.19
CA GLY A 99 -2.62 0.43 4.18
C GLY A 99 -2.21 1.89 4.19
N TYR A 100 -2.72 2.68 3.25
CA TYR A 100 -2.44 4.13 3.22
C TYR A 100 -3.00 4.88 4.42
N THR A 101 -4.13 4.46 4.98
CA THR A 101 -4.66 5.05 6.22
C THR A 101 -3.68 4.82 7.38
N PHE A 102 -3.14 3.61 7.52
CA PHE A 102 -2.15 3.31 8.56
C PHE A 102 -0.81 3.99 8.31
N VAL A 103 -0.37 4.09 7.05
CA VAL A 103 0.82 4.89 6.68
C VAL A 103 0.66 6.34 7.12
N VAL A 104 -0.49 6.96 6.88
CA VAL A 104 -0.74 8.35 7.31
C VAL A 104 -0.78 8.46 8.83
N ILE A 105 -1.36 7.49 9.54
CA ILE A 105 -1.35 7.46 11.02
C ILE A 105 0.09 7.32 11.54
N GLY A 106 0.90 6.44 10.94
CA GLY A 106 2.32 6.28 11.26
C GLY A 106 3.09 7.58 11.01
N LEU A 107 2.91 8.19 9.83
CA LEU A 107 3.55 9.45 9.49
C LEU A 107 3.19 10.58 10.48
N LEU A 108 1.93 10.64 10.94
CA LEU A 108 1.52 11.60 11.99
C LEU A 108 2.26 11.35 13.32
N ALA A 109 2.61 10.09 13.62
CA ALA A 109 3.43 9.77 14.78
C ALA A 109 4.87 10.28 14.64
N ASP A 110 5.41 10.27 13.42
CA ASP A 110 6.80 10.65 13.10
C ASP A 110 7.01 12.15 12.97
N LEU A 111 5.97 12.89 12.57
CA LEU A 111 6.05 14.33 12.38
C LEU A 111 6.24 15.04 13.72
N GLY A 112 7.35 15.77 13.91
CA GLY A 112 7.59 16.57 15.10
C GLY A 112 6.47 17.57 15.36
N ARG A 113 5.97 18.24 14.32
CA ARG A 113 4.86 19.22 14.37
C ARG A 113 3.62 18.65 13.65
N TYR A 114 3.10 17.53 14.14
CA TYR A 114 1.94 16.84 13.54
C TYR A 114 0.71 17.74 13.39
N TYR A 115 0.54 18.75 14.25
CA TYR A 115 -0.56 19.70 14.18
C TYR A 115 -0.50 20.65 12.97
N ASN A 116 0.61 20.66 12.22
CA ASN A 116 0.78 21.41 10.98
C ASN A 116 0.53 20.54 9.71
N VAL A 117 0.06 19.32 9.86
CA VAL A 117 -0.18 18.40 8.73
C VAL A 117 -1.14 18.96 7.67
N TRP A 118 -2.00 19.88 8.04
CA TRP A 118 -2.96 20.55 7.15
C TRP A 118 -2.32 21.61 6.24
N HIS A 119 -1.07 22.07 6.49
CA HIS A 119 -0.42 23.10 5.69
C HIS A 119 -0.39 22.79 4.17
N PRO A 120 -0.12 21.56 3.71
CA PRO A 120 -0.15 21.26 2.28
C PRO A 120 -1.52 21.44 1.61
N MET A 121 -2.61 21.55 2.39
CA MET A 121 -3.95 21.83 1.84
C MET A 121 -4.12 23.30 1.42
N LEU A 122 -3.25 24.21 1.89
CA LEU A 122 -3.32 25.63 1.59
C LEU A 122 -2.33 26.01 0.48
N PRO A 123 -2.78 26.56 -0.65
CA PRO A 123 -1.91 27.02 -1.73
C PRO A 123 -0.83 28.01 -1.28
N SER A 124 -1.12 28.85 -0.27
CA SER A 124 -0.16 29.81 0.30
C SER A 124 1.03 29.17 1.01
N MET A 125 0.93 27.88 1.37
CA MET A 125 1.97 27.09 2.06
C MET A 125 2.71 26.14 1.11
N TRP A 126 2.38 26.15 -0.19
CA TRP A 126 2.99 25.24 -1.15
C TRP A 126 4.45 25.57 -1.41
N GLN A 127 5.26 24.53 -1.42
CA GLN A 127 6.68 24.56 -1.70
C GLN A 127 6.95 23.67 -2.93
N GLY A 128 6.67 24.19 -4.12
CA GLY A 128 6.72 23.42 -5.38
C GLY A 128 8.07 22.74 -5.69
N ASN A 129 9.16 23.22 -5.12
CA ASN A 129 10.49 22.64 -5.26
C ASN A 129 10.87 21.66 -4.15
N SER A 130 9.96 21.37 -3.21
CA SER A 130 10.20 20.47 -2.08
C SER A 130 9.72 19.05 -2.40
N VAL A 131 10.64 18.09 -2.38
CA VAL A 131 10.31 16.66 -2.52
C VAL A 131 9.43 16.19 -1.35
N LEU A 132 9.64 16.71 -0.15
CA LEU A 132 8.80 16.42 1.02
C LEU A 132 7.36 16.90 0.82
N PHE A 133 7.19 18.09 0.23
CA PHE A 133 5.86 18.59 -0.13
C PHE A 133 5.19 17.71 -1.19
N GLU A 134 5.94 17.30 -2.22
CA GLU A 134 5.46 16.41 -3.28
C GLU A 134 4.93 15.09 -2.69
N VAL A 135 5.73 14.41 -1.85
CA VAL A 135 5.31 13.17 -1.16
C VAL A 135 4.06 13.40 -0.31
N GLY A 136 4.05 14.48 0.49
CA GLY A 136 2.93 14.80 1.38
C GLY A 136 1.63 15.06 0.62
N ILE A 137 1.63 15.90 -0.40
CA ILE A 137 0.43 16.23 -1.17
C ILE A 137 -0.06 15.02 -1.98
N CYS A 138 0.86 14.23 -2.56
CA CYS A 138 0.51 13.03 -3.29
C CYS A 138 -0.20 12.00 -2.39
N VAL A 139 0.29 11.74 -1.17
CA VAL A 139 -0.36 10.79 -0.25
C VAL A 139 -1.74 11.28 0.18
N MET A 140 -1.91 12.60 0.44
CA MET A 140 -3.19 13.18 0.84
C MET A 140 -4.24 13.04 -0.26
N ILE A 141 -3.89 13.41 -1.49
CA ILE A 141 -4.81 13.31 -2.64
C ILE A 141 -5.09 11.84 -2.94
N TYR A 142 -4.08 10.97 -2.96
CA TYR A 142 -4.26 9.55 -3.27
C TYR A 142 -5.14 8.85 -2.23
N LEU A 143 -4.93 9.10 -0.94
CA LEU A 143 -5.80 8.55 0.10
C LEU A 143 -7.25 8.99 -0.07
N THR A 144 -7.47 10.26 -0.43
CA THR A 144 -8.81 10.78 -0.74
C THR A 144 -9.44 10.03 -1.92
N VAL A 145 -8.68 9.80 -2.99
CA VAL A 145 -9.12 9.04 -4.17
C VAL A 145 -9.47 7.60 -3.79
N LEU A 146 -8.65 6.91 -2.98
CA LEU A 146 -8.93 5.56 -2.51
C LEU A 146 -10.25 5.46 -1.72
N TYR A 147 -10.53 6.44 -0.85
CA TYR A 147 -11.82 6.47 -0.15
C TYR A 147 -12.98 6.67 -1.12
N ILE A 148 -12.83 7.52 -2.15
CA ILE A 148 -13.85 7.74 -3.17
C ILE A 148 -14.08 6.46 -4.01
N GLU A 149 -13.00 5.79 -4.42
CA GLU A 149 -13.07 4.53 -5.16
C GLU A 149 -13.76 3.41 -4.35
N PHE A 150 -13.61 3.42 -3.03
CA PHE A 150 -14.24 2.44 -2.15
C PHE A 150 -15.70 2.74 -1.84
N MET A 151 -16.18 3.98 -2.02
CA MET A 151 -17.56 4.39 -1.74
C MET A 151 -18.64 3.55 -2.41
N PRO A 152 -18.51 3.08 -3.67
CA PRO A 152 -19.52 2.22 -4.28
C PRO A 152 -19.77 0.92 -3.49
N VAL A 153 -18.74 0.35 -2.87
CA VAL A 153 -18.86 -0.85 -2.03
C VAL A 153 -19.69 -0.54 -0.78
N VAL A 154 -19.47 0.65 -0.18
CA VAL A 154 -20.24 1.14 0.97
C VAL A 154 -21.70 1.39 0.57
N PHE A 155 -21.94 2.05 -0.56
CA PHE A 155 -23.29 2.33 -1.05
C PHE A 155 -24.05 1.04 -1.36
N GLU A 156 -23.41 0.06 -2.00
CA GLU A 156 -23.99 -1.25 -2.27
C GLU A 156 -24.44 -1.96 -0.97
N ARG A 157 -23.65 -1.81 0.10
CA ARG A 157 -23.93 -2.45 1.40
C ARG A 157 -25.09 -1.80 2.15
N PHE A 158 -25.20 -0.48 2.13
CA PHE A 158 -26.14 0.25 2.97
C PHE A 158 -27.43 0.65 2.26
N ARG A 159 -27.46 0.64 0.94
CA ARG A 159 -28.64 0.98 0.16
C ARG A 159 -29.79 0.00 0.44
N GLY A 160 -30.97 0.54 0.81
CA GLY A 160 -32.17 -0.25 1.10
C GLY A 160 -32.19 -0.90 2.49
N ILE A 161 -31.17 -0.64 3.35
CA ILE A 161 -31.05 -1.26 4.66
C ILE A 161 -30.95 -0.21 5.78
N ILE A 162 -30.97 1.08 5.44
CA ILE A 162 -30.86 2.15 6.44
C ILE A 162 -32.04 2.11 7.40
N ASN A 163 -31.76 1.77 8.64
CA ASN A 163 -32.74 1.79 9.73
C ASN A 163 -32.11 2.42 10.99
N LEU A 164 -32.14 3.75 11.01
CA LEU A 164 -31.61 4.52 12.14
C LEU A 164 -32.56 4.42 13.33
N PRO A 165 -32.08 4.23 14.56
CA PRO A 165 -32.92 4.08 15.74
C PRO A 165 -33.46 5.42 16.26
N GLY A 166 -34.58 5.36 16.99
CA GLY A 166 -35.14 6.48 17.77
C GLY A 166 -35.45 7.71 16.95
N MET A 167 -35.03 8.88 17.42
CA MET A 167 -35.28 10.19 16.79
C MET A 167 -34.66 10.33 15.39
N LEU A 168 -33.65 9.50 15.08
CA LEU A 168 -32.97 9.55 13.77
C LEU A 168 -33.78 8.81 12.67
N LYS A 169 -34.89 8.16 12.96
CA LYS A 169 -35.76 7.51 11.94
C LYS A 169 -36.23 8.46 10.85
N THR A 170 -36.45 9.72 11.18
CA THR A 170 -36.84 10.77 10.21
C THR A 170 -35.78 10.99 9.13
N LEU A 171 -34.51 10.64 9.40
CA LEU A 171 -33.40 10.76 8.48
C LEU A 171 -33.26 9.56 7.53
N ASN A 172 -34.01 8.46 7.73
CA ASN A 172 -33.89 7.26 6.88
C ASN A 172 -34.20 7.58 5.41
N ALA A 173 -35.34 8.25 5.14
CA ALA A 173 -35.72 8.59 3.77
C ALA A 173 -34.76 9.60 3.08
N PRO A 174 -34.34 10.72 3.72
CA PRO A 174 -33.33 11.58 3.13
C PRO A 174 -31.97 10.89 2.96
N ALA A 175 -31.54 10.04 3.89
CA ALA A 175 -30.30 9.28 3.79
C ALA A 175 -30.33 8.29 2.60
N GLU A 176 -31.42 7.56 2.39
CA GLU A 176 -31.61 6.69 1.22
C GLU A 176 -31.56 7.46 -0.09
N LYS A 177 -32.25 8.62 -0.16
CA LYS A 177 -32.22 9.50 -1.35
C LYS A 177 -30.81 10.02 -1.62
N PHE A 178 -30.10 10.42 -0.57
CA PHE A 178 -28.71 10.88 -0.68
C PHE A 178 -27.78 9.75 -1.18
N LEU A 179 -27.86 8.54 -0.62
CA LEU A 179 -27.08 7.39 -1.07
C LEU A 179 -27.37 7.06 -2.54
N ALA A 180 -28.63 7.04 -2.93
CA ALA A 180 -29.02 6.76 -4.32
C ALA A 180 -28.51 7.84 -5.29
N PHE A 181 -28.56 9.12 -4.89
CA PHE A 181 -28.03 10.23 -5.67
C PHE A 181 -26.49 10.16 -5.77
N ALA A 182 -25.81 9.91 -4.66
CA ALA A 182 -24.35 9.80 -4.59
C ALA A 182 -23.85 8.62 -5.43
N ASP A 183 -24.46 7.43 -5.29
CA ASP A 183 -24.11 6.23 -6.07
C ASP A 183 -24.26 6.47 -7.58
N ARG A 184 -25.40 7.10 -7.99
CA ARG A 184 -25.66 7.39 -9.40
C ARG A 184 -24.63 8.34 -10.01
N ASN A 185 -24.27 9.39 -9.28
CA ASN A 185 -23.33 10.39 -9.78
C ASN A 185 -21.89 9.90 -9.73
N LEU A 186 -21.52 9.19 -8.65
CA LEU A 186 -20.17 8.64 -8.51
C LEU A 186 -19.86 7.63 -9.63
N LYS A 187 -20.80 6.75 -9.97
CA LYS A 187 -20.63 5.79 -11.07
C LYS A 187 -20.30 6.43 -12.42
N LYS A 188 -20.76 7.66 -12.67
CA LYS A 188 -20.46 8.37 -13.91
C LYS A 188 -19.03 8.86 -14.01
N VAL A 189 -18.40 9.15 -12.88
CA VAL A 189 -17.05 9.74 -12.80
C VAL A 189 -16.03 8.79 -12.18
N LEU A 190 -16.46 7.61 -11.73
CA LEU A 190 -15.61 6.62 -11.04
C LEU A 190 -14.38 6.25 -11.86
N PHE A 191 -14.52 6.11 -13.18
CA PHE A 191 -13.42 5.80 -14.07
C PHE A 191 -12.29 6.85 -14.01
N LEU A 192 -12.64 8.14 -13.86
CA LEU A 192 -11.65 9.20 -13.70
C LEU A 192 -10.89 9.05 -12.39
N PHE A 193 -11.56 8.66 -11.30
CA PHE A 193 -10.91 8.40 -10.02
C PHE A 193 -9.99 7.18 -10.08
N ILE A 194 -10.40 6.10 -10.76
CA ILE A 194 -9.55 4.92 -10.95
C ILE A 194 -8.26 5.28 -11.73
N ILE A 195 -8.38 6.05 -12.81
CA ILE A 195 -7.18 6.53 -13.54
C ILE A 195 -6.34 7.43 -12.63
N ALA A 196 -6.98 8.36 -11.92
CA ALA A 196 -6.28 9.24 -10.98
C ALA A 196 -5.58 8.43 -9.88
N GLY A 197 -6.22 7.37 -9.37
CA GLY A 197 -5.65 6.45 -8.38
C GLY A 197 -4.38 5.77 -8.90
N VAL A 198 -4.40 5.23 -10.11
CA VAL A 198 -3.22 4.60 -10.74
C VAL A 198 -2.10 5.61 -10.96
N VAL A 199 -2.41 6.80 -11.47
CA VAL A 199 -1.41 7.86 -11.72
C VAL A 199 -0.82 8.37 -10.41
N LEU A 200 -1.65 8.74 -9.44
CA LEU A 200 -1.21 9.28 -8.14
C LEU A 200 -0.40 8.26 -7.34
N SER A 201 -0.80 6.99 -7.35
CA SER A 201 -0.03 5.94 -6.69
C SER A 201 1.34 5.78 -7.34
N SER A 202 1.41 5.79 -8.68
CA SER A 202 2.68 5.71 -9.41
C SER A 202 3.59 6.91 -9.12
N LEU A 203 3.02 8.12 -9.10
CA LEU A 203 3.74 9.34 -8.71
C LEU A 203 4.24 9.25 -7.27
N HIS A 204 3.39 8.84 -6.32
CA HIS A 204 3.76 8.72 -4.92
C HIS A 204 4.91 7.71 -4.71
N GLN A 205 4.87 6.54 -5.36
CA GLN A 205 5.95 5.56 -5.32
C GLN A 205 7.26 6.15 -5.85
N SER A 206 7.21 6.87 -6.97
CA SER A 206 8.36 7.54 -7.56
C SER A 206 8.90 8.66 -6.65
N SER A 207 8.01 9.47 -6.06
CA SER A 207 8.39 10.56 -5.14
C SER A 207 9.07 10.07 -3.87
N LEU A 208 8.70 8.89 -3.35
CA LEU A 208 9.43 8.25 -2.24
C LEU A 208 10.87 7.92 -2.62
N GLY A 209 11.11 7.45 -3.84
CA GLY A 209 12.46 7.28 -4.37
C GLY A 209 13.23 8.60 -4.45
N ASN A 210 12.55 9.66 -4.90
CA ASN A 210 13.15 11.00 -4.99
C ASN A 210 13.53 11.57 -3.61
N LEU A 211 12.74 11.25 -2.57
CA LEU A 211 13.07 11.60 -1.18
C LEU A 211 14.42 11.01 -0.74
N MET A 212 14.77 9.83 -1.23
CA MET A 212 16.08 9.22 -0.94
C MET A 212 17.22 9.83 -1.76
N VAL A 213 16.92 10.33 -2.96
CA VAL A 213 17.93 11.02 -3.82
C VAL A 213 18.47 12.30 -3.16
N ILE A 214 17.63 13.04 -2.43
CA ILE A 214 18.06 14.28 -1.75
C ILE A 214 18.90 14.03 -0.49
N ALA A 215 19.09 12.77 -0.09
CA ALA A 215 19.85 12.38 1.09
C ALA A 215 21.04 11.45 0.76
N PRO A 216 21.97 11.84 -0.13
CA PRO A 216 23.03 10.95 -0.63
C PRO A 216 23.96 10.43 0.45
N SER A 217 24.24 11.24 1.48
CA SER A 217 25.13 10.88 2.59
C SER A 217 24.50 9.89 3.58
N LYS A 218 23.19 9.59 3.46
CA LYS A 218 22.47 8.67 4.35
C LYS A 218 22.35 7.26 3.78
N MET A 219 22.74 7.07 2.52
CA MET A 219 22.63 5.78 1.83
C MET A 219 23.99 5.29 1.36
N HIS A 220 24.19 3.97 1.48
CA HIS A 220 25.39 3.33 0.94
C HIS A 220 25.36 3.33 -0.61
N PRO A 221 26.51 3.44 -1.32
CA PRO A 221 26.58 3.50 -2.78
C PRO A 221 25.90 2.32 -3.52
N LEU A 222 25.75 1.16 -2.91
CA LEU A 222 25.02 0.02 -3.49
C LEU A 222 23.53 0.33 -3.70
N TRP A 223 22.92 1.16 -2.85
CA TRP A 223 21.51 1.54 -2.93
C TRP A 223 21.30 2.92 -3.53
N TYR A 224 22.20 3.88 -3.22
CA TYR A 224 22.07 5.24 -3.72
C TYR A 224 22.26 5.32 -5.23
N THR A 225 21.29 5.90 -5.93
CA THR A 225 21.35 6.18 -7.35
C THR A 225 20.38 7.29 -7.73
N PRO A 226 20.71 8.14 -8.75
CA PRO A 226 19.78 9.15 -9.25
C PRO A 226 18.47 8.57 -9.82
N ILE A 227 18.45 7.28 -10.22
CA ILE A 227 17.25 6.61 -10.74
C ILE A 227 16.43 5.90 -9.66
N LEU A 228 16.64 6.21 -8.36
CA LEU A 228 15.82 5.67 -7.27
C LEU A 228 14.31 5.84 -7.48
N PRO A 229 13.80 6.96 -8.02
CA PRO A 229 12.38 7.11 -8.34
C PRO A 229 11.83 5.98 -9.22
N LEU A 230 12.58 5.59 -10.24
CA LEU A 230 12.21 4.49 -11.14
C LEU A 230 12.30 3.14 -10.42
N LEU A 231 13.36 2.89 -9.64
CA LEU A 231 13.53 1.64 -8.91
C LEU A 231 12.43 1.46 -7.83
N PHE A 232 12.04 2.52 -7.12
CA PHE A 232 10.93 2.48 -6.17
C PHE A 232 9.61 2.12 -6.87
N LEU A 233 9.31 2.75 -7.99
CA LEU A 233 8.12 2.44 -8.78
C LEU A 233 8.12 0.97 -9.26
N LEU A 234 9.22 0.49 -9.83
CA LEU A 234 9.33 -0.88 -10.33
C LEU A 234 9.19 -1.91 -9.20
N SER A 235 9.84 -1.67 -8.06
CA SER A 235 9.73 -2.56 -6.90
C SER A 235 8.30 -2.59 -6.33
N ALA A 236 7.62 -1.44 -6.26
CA ALA A 236 6.24 -1.36 -5.81
C ALA A 236 5.28 -2.10 -6.75
N VAL A 237 5.43 -1.95 -8.07
CA VAL A 237 4.66 -2.74 -9.05
C VAL A 237 4.95 -4.24 -8.90
N ALA A 238 6.22 -4.61 -8.69
CA ALA A 238 6.62 -6.01 -8.52
C ALA A 238 6.00 -6.64 -7.26
N VAL A 239 5.97 -5.92 -6.12
CA VAL A 239 5.42 -6.43 -4.85
C VAL A 239 3.90 -6.35 -4.76
N GLY A 240 3.26 -5.50 -5.55
CA GLY A 240 1.81 -5.35 -5.55
C GLY A 240 1.07 -6.66 -5.85
N PHE A 241 1.53 -7.43 -6.84
CA PHE A 241 0.92 -8.72 -7.18
C PHE A 241 1.09 -9.80 -6.10
N PRO A 242 2.29 -10.04 -5.54
CA PRO A 242 2.47 -10.93 -4.39
C PRO A 242 1.60 -10.55 -3.20
N MET A 243 1.45 -9.25 -2.91
CA MET A 243 0.63 -8.80 -1.79
C MET A 243 -0.84 -9.17 -1.97
N VAL A 244 -1.42 -8.97 -3.17
CA VAL A 244 -2.79 -9.39 -3.47
C VAL A 244 -2.96 -10.91 -3.36
N ILE A 245 -1.97 -11.68 -3.80
CA ILE A 245 -1.97 -13.15 -3.67
C ILE A 245 -1.94 -13.56 -2.20
N PHE A 246 -1.02 -13.01 -1.42
CA PHE A 246 -0.85 -13.28 0.01
C PHE A 246 -2.13 -12.96 0.78
N GLU A 247 -2.68 -11.77 0.58
CA GLU A 247 -3.91 -11.31 1.20
C GLU A 247 -5.10 -12.23 0.88
N SER A 248 -5.27 -12.57 -0.40
CA SER A 248 -6.37 -13.43 -0.85
C SER A 248 -6.28 -14.83 -0.24
N LEU A 249 -5.06 -15.38 -0.12
CA LEU A 249 -4.84 -16.67 0.53
C LEU A 249 -5.10 -16.61 2.03
N LEU A 250 -4.65 -15.53 2.70
CA LEU A 250 -4.86 -15.32 4.12
C LEU A 250 -6.34 -15.13 4.45
N ALA A 251 -7.05 -14.33 3.66
CA ALA A 251 -8.48 -14.11 3.78
C ALA A 251 -9.27 -15.42 3.57
N SER A 252 -8.95 -16.17 2.52
CA SER A 252 -9.58 -17.47 2.25
C SER A 252 -9.42 -18.44 3.42
N ARG A 253 -8.21 -18.51 4.01
CA ARG A 253 -7.94 -19.32 5.20
C ARG A 253 -8.71 -18.84 6.43
N SER A 254 -8.72 -17.53 6.67
CA SER A 254 -9.37 -16.93 7.85
C SER A 254 -10.89 -17.09 7.81
N PHE A 255 -11.47 -16.94 6.62
CA PHE A 255 -12.92 -17.07 6.41
C PHE A 255 -13.37 -18.48 6.04
N LYS A 256 -12.45 -19.45 6.00
CA LYS A 256 -12.71 -20.84 5.63
C LYS A 256 -13.38 -20.98 4.26
N MET A 257 -12.99 -20.14 3.31
CA MET A 257 -13.45 -20.17 1.92
C MET A 257 -12.39 -20.82 1.01
N PRO A 258 -12.81 -21.48 -0.08
CA PRO A 258 -11.86 -22.00 -1.05
C PRO A 258 -11.11 -20.83 -1.73
N PRO A 259 -9.77 -20.90 -1.86
CA PRO A 259 -9.02 -19.85 -2.54
C PRO A 259 -9.22 -19.90 -4.06
N GLU A 260 -9.24 -18.74 -4.70
CA GLU A 260 -9.32 -18.55 -6.17
C GLU A 260 -7.99 -18.93 -6.86
N LYS A 261 -7.56 -20.20 -6.69
CA LYS A 261 -6.24 -20.70 -7.09
C LYS A 261 -5.89 -20.39 -8.54
N LYS A 262 -6.85 -20.53 -9.48
CA LYS A 262 -6.62 -20.30 -10.92
C LYS A 262 -6.31 -18.82 -11.20
N THR A 263 -7.05 -17.92 -10.59
CA THR A 263 -6.88 -16.47 -10.70
C THR A 263 -5.55 -16.04 -10.09
N LEU A 264 -5.23 -16.51 -8.88
CA LEU A 264 -3.99 -16.19 -8.18
C LEU A 264 -2.75 -16.74 -8.91
N ALA A 265 -2.79 -17.99 -9.40
CA ALA A 265 -1.70 -18.56 -10.20
C ALA A 265 -1.48 -17.81 -11.53
N SER A 266 -2.59 -17.27 -12.11
CA SER A 266 -2.49 -16.43 -13.30
C SER A 266 -1.88 -15.06 -12.98
N LEU A 267 -2.21 -14.47 -11.82
CA LEU A 267 -1.65 -13.20 -11.34
C LEU A 267 -0.14 -13.34 -11.04
N ALA A 268 0.26 -14.45 -10.43
CA ALA A 268 1.65 -14.76 -10.11
C ALA A 268 2.59 -14.81 -11.34
N ARG A 269 2.08 -14.87 -12.57
CA ARG A 269 2.88 -14.80 -13.79
C ARG A 269 3.51 -13.43 -14.04
N TYR A 270 2.90 -12.38 -13.52
CA TYR A 270 3.42 -11.02 -13.67
C TYR A 270 4.63 -10.76 -12.76
N VAL A 271 4.69 -11.45 -11.61
CA VAL A 271 5.76 -11.25 -10.63
C VAL A 271 7.17 -11.46 -11.20
N PRO A 272 7.50 -12.58 -11.87
CA PRO A 272 8.83 -12.76 -12.46
C PRO A 272 9.17 -11.73 -13.53
N ILE A 273 8.17 -11.22 -14.26
CA ILE A 273 8.38 -10.21 -15.30
C ILE A 273 8.83 -8.89 -14.67
N PHE A 274 8.13 -8.41 -13.64
CA PHE A 274 8.47 -7.15 -12.98
C PHE A 274 9.72 -7.26 -12.11
N LEU A 275 9.95 -8.40 -11.43
CA LEU A 275 11.20 -8.65 -10.72
C LEU A 275 12.39 -8.72 -11.69
N GLY A 276 12.22 -9.34 -12.86
CA GLY A 276 13.25 -9.39 -13.90
C GLY A 276 13.56 -7.99 -14.45
N LEU A 277 12.53 -7.17 -14.69
CA LEU A 277 12.70 -5.79 -15.12
C LEU A 277 13.42 -4.96 -14.05
N TYR A 278 12.99 -5.07 -12.78
CA TYR A 278 13.66 -4.40 -11.67
C TYR A 278 15.15 -4.81 -11.58
N LEU A 279 15.44 -6.11 -11.64
CA LEU A 279 16.79 -6.64 -11.58
C LEU A 279 17.64 -6.13 -12.75
N ALA A 280 17.11 -6.14 -13.97
CA ALA A 280 17.81 -5.65 -15.15
C ALA A 280 18.20 -4.16 -15.02
N VAL A 281 17.25 -3.32 -14.58
CA VAL A 281 17.53 -1.89 -14.35
C VAL A 281 18.54 -1.70 -13.22
N LYS A 282 18.43 -2.47 -12.13
CA LYS A 282 19.35 -2.40 -10.98
C LYS A 282 20.79 -2.81 -11.38
N VAL A 283 20.94 -3.89 -12.15
CA VAL A 283 22.25 -4.35 -12.66
C VAL A 283 22.84 -3.34 -13.63
N ALA A 284 22.03 -2.79 -14.54
CA ALA A 284 22.48 -1.74 -15.47
C ALA A 284 22.97 -0.49 -14.71
N ASP A 285 22.22 -0.05 -13.69
CA ASP A 285 22.59 1.08 -12.83
C ASP A 285 23.91 0.86 -12.09
N LEU A 286 24.10 -0.30 -11.47
CA LEU A 286 25.35 -0.67 -10.80
C LEU A 286 26.54 -0.66 -11.76
N THR A 287 26.31 -1.13 -13.00
CA THR A 287 27.35 -1.16 -14.03
C THR A 287 27.71 0.25 -14.52
N ILE A 288 26.73 1.09 -14.81
CA ILE A 288 26.93 2.47 -15.28
C ILE A 288 27.64 3.32 -14.20
N ARG A 289 27.31 3.11 -12.94
CA ARG A 289 27.92 3.84 -11.82
C ARG A 289 29.24 3.24 -11.31
N GLU A 290 29.68 2.13 -11.93
CA GLU A 290 30.87 1.38 -11.51
C GLU A 290 30.81 0.96 -10.01
N ALA A 291 29.63 0.63 -9.51
CA ALA A 291 29.41 0.36 -8.08
C ALA A 291 29.69 -1.08 -7.66
N TRP A 292 30.17 -1.94 -8.55
CA TRP A 292 30.51 -3.34 -8.26
C TRP A 292 31.60 -3.53 -7.19
N PRO A 293 32.63 -2.69 -7.07
CA PRO A 293 33.64 -2.83 -6.01
C PRO A 293 33.03 -2.83 -4.60
N TYR A 294 32.00 -2.01 -4.35
CA TYR A 294 31.30 -1.99 -3.06
C TYR A 294 30.61 -3.31 -2.69
N LEU A 295 30.25 -4.12 -3.69
CA LEU A 295 29.70 -5.46 -3.45
C LEU A 295 30.77 -6.45 -2.95
N LEU A 296 32.02 -6.23 -3.33
CA LEU A 296 33.15 -7.12 -3.02
C LEU A 296 33.90 -6.73 -1.75
N GLU A 297 33.54 -5.65 -1.07
CA GLU A 297 34.20 -5.16 0.13
C GLU A 297 34.05 -6.06 1.35
N GLY A 298 33.14 -7.04 1.33
CA GLY A 298 32.87 -7.93 2.47
C GLY A 298 32.25 -7.22 3.67
N SER A 299 31.70 -6.02 3.47
CA SER A 299 31.01 -5.22 4.48
C SER A 299 29.62 -5.81 4.79
N ILE A 300 29.02 -5.41 5.93
CA ILE A 300 27.66 -5.79 6.27
C ILE A 300 26.67 -5.29 5.21
N GLN A 301 26.97 -4.16 4.60
CA GLN A 301 26.17 -3.57 3.53
C GLN A 301 26.19 -4.45 2.27
N SER A 302 27.37 -4.98 1.87
CA SER A 302 27.47 -5.88 0.73
C SER A 302 26.73 -7.21 0.97
N LEU A 303 26.76 -7.72 2.21
CA LEU A 303 25.99 -8.92 2.59
C LEU A 303 24.48 -8.65 2.53
N MET A 304 24.00 -7.54 3.11
CA MET A 304 22.58 -7.20 3.10
C MET A 304 22.07 -6.95 1.68
N PHE A 305 22.85 -6.28 0.84
CA PHE A 305 22.51 -6.11 -0.58
C PHE A 305 22.45 -7.44 -1.32
N SER A 306 23.39 -8.35 -1.07
CA SER A 306 23.39 -9.69 -1.66
C SER A 306 22.17 -10.50 -1.23
N LEU A 307 21.76 -10.40 0.05
CA LEU A 307 20.53 -11.02 0.56
C LEU A 307 19.29 -10.42 -0.08
N GLU A 308 19.22 -9.09 -0.23
CA GLU A 308 18.10 -8.40 -0.89
C GLU A 308 17.92 -8.91 -2.32
N ILE A 309 18.99 -8.89 -3.11
CA ILE A 309 18.92 -9.33 -4.52
C ILE A 309 18.73 -10.85 -4.61
N GLY A 310 19.44 -11.63 -3.81
CA GLY A 310 19.37 -13.10 -3.83
C GLY A 310 18.01 -13.60 -3.35
N ALA A 311 17.69 -13.35 -2.10
CA ALA A 311 16.47 -13.85 -1.46
C ALA A 311 15.21 -13.05 -1.82
N GLY A 312 15.32 -11.74 -1.99
CA GLY A 312 14.18 -10.88 -2.28
C GLY A 312 13.79 -10.81 -3.76
N VAL A 313 14.72 -11.03 -4.69
CA VAL A 313 14.46 -10.89 -6.13
C VAL A 313 14.67 -12.21 -6.87
N ILE A 314 15.87 -12.79 -6.82
CA ILE A 314 16.23 -13.95 -7.66
C ILE A 314 15.46 -15.21 -7.24
N VAL A 315 15.37 -15.48 -5.93
CA VAL A 315 14.68 -16.68 -5.43
C VAL A 315 13.19 -16.64 -5.79
N PRO A 316 12.39 -15.63 -5.43
CA PRO A 316 10.97 -15.61 -5.79
C PRO A 316 10.73 -15.57 -7.30
N MET A 317 11.58 -14.87 -8.07
CA MET A 317 11.51 -14.85 -9.53
C MET A 317 11.68 -16.27 -10.11
N THR A 318 12.73 -17.00 -9.71
CA THR A 318 12.99 -18.34 -10.21
C THR A 318 11.95 -19.36 -9.75
N MET A 319 11.49 -19.28 -8.50
CA MET A 319 10.43 -20.14 -7.97
C MET A 319 9.13 -19.99 -8.76
N LEU A 320 8.72 -18.76 -9.06
CA LEU A 320 7.47 -18.49 -9.77
C LEU A 320 7.55 -18.75 -11.29
N LEU A 321 8.75 -18.89 -11.87
CA LEU A 321 8.92 -19.41 -13.23
C LEU A 321 8.55 -20.89 -13.32
N ILE A 322 8.68 -21.67 -12.23
CA ILE A 322 8.37 -23.09 -12.19
C ILE A 322 6.84 -23.29 -12.12
N PRO A 323 6.18 -23.89 -13.12
CA PRO A 323 4.72 -24.04 -13.13
C PRO A 323 4.16 -24.83 -11.94
N LYS A 324 4.92 -25.83 -11.43
CA LYS A 324 4.49 -26.63 -10.26
C LYS A 324 4.38 -25.77 -9.00
N VAL A 325 5.34 -24.86 -8.76
CA VAL A 325 5.34 -23.92 -7.61
C VAL A 325 4.18 -22.94 -7.75
N ARG A 326 4.09 -22.26 -8.88
CA ARG A 326 3.05 -21.26 -9.17
C ARG A 326 1.63 -21.82 -9.09
N ASN A 327 1.42 -23.11 -9.43
CA ASN A 327 0.12 -23.76 -9.35
C ASN A 327 -0.13 -24.48 -8.02
N SER A 328 0.66 -24.26 -6.98
CA SER A 328 0.43 -24.78 -5.63
C SER A 328 0.09 -23.64 -4.66
N ILE A 329 -0.81 -23.88 -3.71
CA ILE A 329 -1.18 -22.88 -2.70
C ILE A 329 0.04 -22.56 -1.82
N LEU A 330 0.82 -23.57 -1.43
CA LEU A 330 2.03 -23.37 -0.64
C LEU A 330 3.07 -22.55 -1.42
N GLY A 331 3.29 -22.86 -2.70
CA GLY A 331 4.24 -22.13 -3.54
C GLY A 331 3.82 -20.69 -3.86
N LEU A 332 2.51 -20.37 -3.78
CA LEU A 332 2.01 -19.01 -3.89
C LEU A 332 2.10 -18.23 -2.57
N PHE A 333 2.13 -18.95 -1.44
CA PHE A 333 2.19 -18.34 -0.11
C PHE A 333 3.63 -18.03 0.32
N VAL A 334 4.60 -18.84 -0.07
CA VAL A 334 6.03 -18.69 0.19
C VAL A 334 6.68 -17.74 -0.79
#